data_cfd265d7f9811925dcc4964c8796bfc5
#
_entry.id   cfd265d7f9811925dcc4964c8796bfc5
#
_cell.length_a   1.000
_cell.length_b   1.000
_cell.length_c   1.000
_cell.angle_alpha   90.00
_cell.angle_beta   90.00
_cell.angle_gamma   90.00
#
_symmetry.space_group_name_H-M   'P 1'
#
loop_
_entity.id
_entity.type
_entity.pdbx_description
1 polymer ?
#
loop_
_entity_poly.entity_id
_entity_poly.type
_entity_poly.pdbx_seq_one_letter_code
_entity_poly.pdbx_strand_id
1 'polypeptide(L)'
;MPGDLELAAVAALRRALPDARVHRGSPDWLMRPGRVECGPRWDLVQSVYRALAQRDLCETMPPRERRQVDAVIEREGEPPRIFEFDESQHFNAHRAVTLRLYPDDVETAFPLETWLSESETSTKKLGRTGGWGKAKPPLFPEPGGRHVQRAFRDALADLLPAVHGWAPTLRVADFEVQGWIHSPQGGALMGNLLEGRLK
;
A
#
# COMPACT_ATOMS: atom_id res chain seq x y z
N MET A 1 17.68 6.54 -9.29
CA MET A 1 17.04 7.69 -8.58
C MET A 1 15.82 7.18 -7.82
N PRO A 2 15.33 7.84 -6.75
CA PRO A 2 14.04 7.43 -6.17
C PRO A 2 12.96 7.43 -7.25
N GLY A 3 12.17 6.35 -7.33
CA GLY A 3 11.14 6.15 -8.35
C GLY A 3 11.57 5.39 -9.62
N ASP A 4 12.86 5.16 -9.84
CA ASP A 4 13.30 4.39 -11.02
C ASP A 4 12.87 2.91 -10.92
N LEU A 5 12.92 2.34 -9.72
CA LEU A 5 12.44 0.97 -9.46
C LEU A 5 10.92 0.86 -9.61
N GLU A 6 10.15 1.82 -9.07
CA GLU A 6 8.70 1.89 -9.24
C GLU A 6 8.30 1.92 -10.71
N LEU A 7 8.94 2.81 -11.50
CA LEU A 7 8.67 2.91 -12.94
C LEU A 7 9.01 1.61 -13.67
N ALA A 8 10.13 0.97 -13.32
CA ALA A 8 10.53 -0.32 -13.90
C ALA A 8 9.54 -1.43 -13.49
N ALA A 9 9.07 -1.44 -12.24
CA ALA A 9 8.08 -2.39 -11.75
C ALA A 9 6.74 -2.25 -12.49
N VAL A 10 6.22 -1.02 -12.66
CA VAL A 10 5.01 -0.76 -13.44
C VAL A 10 5.19 -1.15 -14.91
N ALA A 11 6.37 -0.92 -15.50
CA ALA A 11 6.66 -1.35 -16.86
C ALA A 11 6.73 -2.89 -17.00
N ALA A 12 7.32 -3.58 -16.01
CA ALA A 12 7.34 -5.03 -15.97
C ALA A 12 5.94 -5.62 -15.77
N LEU A 13 5.13 -5.01 -14.90
CA LEU A 13 3.73 -5.37 -14.68
C LEU A 13 2.92 -5.32 -15.99
N ARG A 14 3.07 -4.25 -16.77
CA ARG A 14 2.39 -4.12 -18.08
C ARG A 14 2.78 -5.23 -19.06
N ARG A 15 4.06 -5.63 -19.05
CA ARG A 15 4.53 -6.75 -19.89
C ARG A 15 4.03 -8.11 -19.39
N ALA A 16 3.90 -8.27 -18.08
CA ALA A 16 3.39 -9.48 -17.45
C ALA A 16 1.89 -9.68 -17.66
N LEU A 17 1.14 -8.59 -17.82
CA LEU A 17 -0.32 -8.58 -17.90
C LEU A 17 -0.77 -7.91 -19.21
N PRO A 18 -0.49 -8.53 -20.39
CA PRO A 18 -0.77 -7.91 -21.70
C PRO A 18 -2.28 -7.68 -21.95
N ASP A 19 -3.15 -8.47 -21.31
CA ASP A 19 -4.61 -8.38 -21.43
C ASP A 19 -5.23 -7.41 -20.42
N ALA A 20 -4.41 -6.78 -19.57
CA ALA A 20 -4.87 -5.83 -18.59
C ALA A 20 -4.56 -4.39 -19.01
N ARG A 21 -5.47 -3.48 -18.72
CA ARG A 21 -5.19 -2.05 -18.74
C ARG A 21 -4.51 -1.65 -17.42
N VAL A 22 -3.23 -1.29 -17.48
CA VAL A 22 -2.45 -0.81 -16.33
C VAL A 22 -2.20 0.68 -16.49
N HIS A 23 -2.79 1.50 -15.62
CA HIS A 23 -2.72 2.96 -15.72
C HIS A 23 -2.56 3.62 -14.35
N ARG A 24 -2.10 4.87 -14.33
CA ARG A 24 -2.10 5.69 -13.11
C ARG A 24 -3.53 6.13 -12.78
N GLY A 25 -3.86 6.10 -11.52
CA GLY A 25 -5.16 6.51 -11.02
C GLY A 25 -5.19 6.50 -9.50
N SER A 26 -6.33 6.87 -8.97
CA SER A 26 -6.65 6.70 -7.55
C SER A 26 -8.13 6.47 -7.44
N PRO A 27 -8.55 5.41 -6.76
CA PRO A 27 -9.96 5.26 -6.41
C PRO A 27 -10.41 6.43 -5.54
N ASP A 28 -11.57 7.00 -5.84
CA ASP A 28 -12.10 8.16 -5.09
C ASP A 28 -12.26 7.84 -3.61
N TRP A 29 -12.69 6.61 -3.29
CA TRP A 29 -12.86 6.14 -1.92
C TRP A 29 -11.54 6.04 -1.12
N LEU A 30 -10.37 6.01 -1.77
CA LEU A 30 -9.07 5.91 -1.10
C LEU A 30 -8.48 7.27 -0.70
N MET A 31 -9.11 8.37 -1.08
CA MET A 31 -8.65 9.71 -0.75
C MET A 31 -9.08 10.13 0.66
N ARG A 32 -8.29 9.78 1.69
CA ARG A 32 -8.57 10.04 3.12
C ARG A 32 -9.99 9.61 3.52
N PRO A 33 -10.31 8.34 3.41
CA PRO A 33 -11.65 7.85 3.65
C PRO A 33 -12.09 8.09 5.09
N GLY A 34 -13.26 8.69 5.25
CA GLY A 34 -13.97 8.81 6.50
C GLY A 34 -14.87 7.60 6.77
N ARG A 35 -15.79 7.74 7.72
CA ARG A 35 -16.70 6.66 8.11
C ARG A 35 -17.50 6.10 6.94
N VAL A 36 -17.94 6.97 6.03
CA VAL A 36 -18.75 6.58 4.86
C VAL A 36 -17.95 5.68 3.92
N GLU A 37 -16.73 6.08 3.58
CA GLU A 37 -15.86 5.32 2.67
C GLU A 37 -15.33 4.04 3.33
N CYS A 38 -15.10 4.04 4.64
CA CYS A 38 -14.69 2.84 5.37
C CYS A 38 -15.83 1.82 5.53
N GLY A 39 -17.10 2.27 5.54
CA GLY A 39 -18.25 1.38 5.65
C GLY A 39 -18.14 0.40 6.81
N PRO A 40 -18.36 -0.92 6.57
CA PRO A 40 -18.30 -1.94 7.61
C PRO A 40 -16.89 -2.12 8.22
N ARG A 41 -15.86 -1.59 7.62
CA ARG A 41 -14.46 -1.62 8.14
C ARG A 41 -14.14 -0.43 9.05
N TRP A 42 -15.09 0.47 9.33
CA TRP A 42 -14.82 1.66 10.12
C TRP A 42 -14.17 1.40 11.47
N ASP A 43 -14.68 0.44 12.24
CA ASP A 43 -14.15 0.15 13.58
C ASP A 43 -12.73 -0.43 13.52
N LEU A 44 -12.42 -1.22 12.49
CA LEU A 44 -11.06 -1.70 12.25
C LEU A 44 -10.11 -0.54 11.87
N VAL A 45 -10.54 0.34 10.98
CA VAL A 45 -9.77 1.53 10.58
C VAL A 45 -9.55 2.46 11.76
N GLN A 46 -10.54 2.63 12.64
CA GLN A 46 -10.39 3.35 13.91
C GLN A 46 -9.33 2.71 14.80
N SER A 47 -9.35 1.38 14.93
CA SER A 47 -8.38 0.64 15.74
C SER A 47 -6.96 0.80 15.20
N VAL A 48 -6.78 0.72 13.88
CA VAL A 48 -5.50 0.98 13.21
C VAL A 48 -5.04 2.42 13.47
N TYR A 49 -5.91 3.40 13.33
CA TYR A 49 -5.56 4.80 13.55
C TYR A 49 -5.20 5.08 15.02
N ARG A 50 -5.97 4.53 15.98
CA ARG A 50 -5.67 4.64 17.43
C ARG A 50 -4.33 4.03 17.78
N ALA A 51 -4.01 2.86 17.23
CA ALA A 51 -2.72 2.22 17.46
C ALA A 51 -1.53 3.06 16.95
N LEU A 52 -1.73 3.81 15.86
CA LEU A 52 -0.71 4.66 15.26
C LEU A 52 -0.63 6.06 15.88
N ALA A 53 -1.77 6.69 16.15
CA ALA A 53 -1.86 8.11 16.48
C ALA A 53 -2.29 8.38 17.94
N GLN A 54 -2.69 7.34 18.68
CA GLN A 54 -3.19 7.41 20.07
C GLN A 54 -4.37 8.40 20.25
N ARG A 55 -5.19 8.52 19.22
CA ARG A 55 -6.38 9.38 19.20
C ARG A 55 -7.42 8.79 18.25
N ASP A 56 -8.64 9.31 18.30
CA ASP A 56 -9.72 8.90 17.41
C ASP A 56 -9.61 9.56 16.05
N LEU A 57 -9.93 8.78 15.01
CA LEU A 57 -10.07 9.28 13.66
C LEU A 57 -11.38 10.06 13.52
N CYS A 58 -11.35 11.22 12.88
CA CYS A 58 -12.56 11.98 12.59
C CYS A 58 -13.47 11.19 11.65
N GLU A 59 -14.79 11.16 11.92
CA GLU A 59 -15.75 10.51 11.02
C GLU A 59 -15.81 11.17 9.64
N THR A 60 -15.65 12.50 9.62
CA THR A 60 -15.54 13.26 8.38
C THR A 60 -14.13 13.78 8.20
N MET A 61 -13.49 13.39 7.12
CA MET A 61 -12.13 13.82 6.84
C MET A 61 -12.07 15.29 6.41
N PRO A 62 -11.00 16.01 6.81
CA PRO A 62 -10.71 17.32 6.23
C PRO A 62 -10.57 17.21 4.70
N PRO A 63 -10.54 18.35 3.97
CA PRO A 63 -10.44 18.34 2.51
C PRO A 63 -9.38 17.36 2.00
N ARG A 64 -9.74 16.55 1.04
CA ARG A 64 -8.92 15.44 0.53
C ARG A 64 -7.69 15.98 -0.17
N GLU A 65 -6.56 15.39 0.15
CA GLU A 65 -5.36 15.52 -0.69
C GLU A 65 -5.47 14.50 -1.83
N ARG A 66 -5.12 14.92 -3.02
CA ARG A 66 -5.04 14.01 -4.14
C ARG A 66 -4.00 12.93 -3.83
N ARG A 67 -4.45 11.68 -3.72
CA ARG A 67 -3.58 10.52 -3.58
C ARG A 67 -3.49 9.81 -4.94
N GLN A 68 -2.31 9.43 -5.32
CA GLN A 68 -2.10 8.50 -6.44
C GLN A 68 -1.55 7.20 -5.89
N VAL A 69 -2.08 6.10 -6.41
CA VAL A 69 -1.47 4.78 -6.29
C VAL A 69 -0.52 4.58 -7.46
N ASP A 70 0.41 3.63 -7.36
CA ASP A 70 1.42 3.43 -8.40
C ASP A 70 0.79 2.97 -9.70
N ALA A 71 -0.21 2.08 -9.63
CA ALA A 71 -1.07 1.77 -10.77
C ALA A 71 -2.44 1.21 -10.33
N VAL A 72 -3.38 1.25 -11.28
CA VAL A 72 -4.65 0.50 -11.26
C VAL A 72 -4.60 -0.52 -12.39
N ILE A 73 -5.01 -1.74 -12.08
CA ILE A 73 -5.12 -2.86 -13.01
C ILE A 73 -6.59 -3.12 -13.27
N GLU A 74 -6.99 -3.07 -14.52
CA GLU A 74 -8.35 -3.39 -14.98
C GLU A 74 -8.30 -4.50 -16.01
N ARG A 75 -9.12 -5.52 -15.84
CA ARG A 75 -9.35 -6.61 -16.79
C ARG A 75 -10.83 -6.78 -17.04
N GLU A 76 -11.18 -7.15 -18.23
CA GLU A 76 -12.57 -7.43 -18.58
C GLU A 76 -13.11 -8.59 -17.73
N GLY A 77 -14.26 -8.37 -17.10
CA GLY A 77 -14.93 -9.37 -16.25
C GLY A 77 -14.32 -9.59 -14.85
N GLU A 78 -13.24 -8.88 -14.50
CA GLU A 78 -12.62 -8.97 -13.17
C GLU A 78 -12.81 -7.66 -12.38
N PRO A 79 -12.88 -7.73 -11.04
CA PRO A 79 -12.82 -6.53 -10.21
C PRO A 79 -11.51 -5.77 -10.43
N PRO A 80 -11.53 -4.42 -10.47
CA PRO A 80 -10.31 -3.63 -10.57
C PRO A 80 -9.43 -3.86 -9.33
N ARG A 81 -8.12 -3.65 -9.50
CA ARG A 81 -7.14 -3.90 -8.45
C ARG A 81 -6.13 -2.75 -8.36
N ILE A 82 -5.77 -2.37 -7.16
CA ILE A 82 -4.66 -1.46 -6.91
C ILE A 82 -3.34 -2.24 -7.03
N PHE A 83 -2.34 -1.60 -7.60
CA PHE A 83 -0.94 -2.02 -7.53
C PHE A 83 -0.13 -0.98 -6.76
N GLU A 84 0.64 -1.43 -5.78
CA GLU A 84 1.60 -0.62 -5.01
C GLU A 84 2.96 -1.29 -5.05
N PHE A 85 4.00 -0.50 -5.30
CA PHE A 85 5.39 -0.92 -5.25
C PHE A 85 6.03 -0.45 -3.96
N ASP A 86 6.32 -1.39 -3.07
CA ASP A 86 6.82 -1.10 -1.74
C ASP A 86 8.35 -1.00 -1.72
N GLU A 87 8.88 0.21 -1.78
CA GLU A 87 10.30 0.49 -1.52
C GLU A 87 10.60 0.42 -0.01
N SER A 88 11.88 0.39 0.35
CA SER A 88 12.36 0.26 1.74
C SER A 88 11.69 1.19 2.76
N GLN A 89 11.20 2.36 2.33
CA GLN A 89 10.51 3.29 3.21
C GLN A 89 9.07 2.85 3.60
N HIS A 90 8.49 1.85 2.95
CA HIS A 90 7.21 1.25 3.35
C HIS A 90 7.37 0.32 4.55
N PHE A 91 8.57 -0.25 4.73
CA PHE A 91 8.86 -1.19 5.80
C PHE A 91 9.39 -0.45 7.04
N ASN A 92 8.55 -0.31 8.06
CA ASN A 92 8.89 0.36 9.32
C ASN A 92 8.00 -0.11 10.48
N ALA A 93 8.33 0.27 11.73
CA ALA A 93 7.59 -0.14 12.92
C ALA A 93 6.08 0.18 12.85
N HIS A 94 5.70 1.30 12.26
CA HIS A 94 4.29 1.67 12.13
C HIS A 94 3.57 0.73 11.16
N ARG A 95 4.25 0.31 10.09
CA ARG A 95 3.70 -0.70 9.18
C ARG A 95 3.53 -2.05 9.88
N ALA A 96 4.50 -2.50 10.67
CA ALA A 96 4.36 -3.71 11.48
C ALA A 96 3.15 -3.65 12.42
N VAL A 97 2.91 -2.49 13.06
CA VAL A 97 1.72 -2.28 13.91
C VAL A 97 0.44 -2.45 13.10
N THR A 98 0.35 -1.88 11.90
CA THR A 98 -0.87 -2.00 11.08
C THR A 98 -1.11 -3.43 10.61
N LEU A 99 -0.08 -4.14 10.14
CA LEU A 99 -0.19 -5.51 9.63
C LEU A 99 -0.66 -6.50 10.71
N ARG A 100 -0.22 -6.33 11.96
CA ARG A 100 -0.67 -7.17 13.10
C ARG A 100 -2.15 -7.00 13.46
N LEU A 101 -2.78 -5.93 13.00
CA LEU A 101 -4.19 -5.65 13.27
C LEU A 101 -5.12 -6.18 12.17
N TYR A 102 -4.57 -6.78 11.10
CA TYR A 102 -5.41 -7.36 10.07
C TYR A 102 -6.09 -8.62 10.59
N PRO A 103 -7.41 -8.68 10.57
CA PRO A 103 -8.14 -9.89 10.93
C PRO A 103 -8.03 -10.95 9.81
N ASP A 104 -8.30 -12.20 10.16
CA ASP A 104 -8.15 -13.35 9.26
C ASP A 104 -9.03 -13.28 7.99
N ASP A 105 -10.08 -12.45 8.01
CA ASP A 105 -10.98 -12.24 6.87
C ASP A 105 -10.49 -11.16 5.88
N VAL A 106 -9.30 -10.59 6.10
CA VAL A 106 -8.67 -9.67 5.16
C VAL A 106 -7.81 -10.44 4.17
N GLU A 107 -8.29 -10.50 2.93
CA GLU A 107 -7.51 -11.07 1.84
C GLU A 107 -6.41 -10.09 1.40
N THR A 108 -5.21 -10.62 1.20
CA THR A 108 -4.06 -9.86 0.70
C THR A 108 -3.50 -10.52 -0.57
N ALA A 109 -3.09 -9.71 -1.54
CA ALA A 109 -2.34 -10.17 -2.72
C ALA A 109 -0.84 -9.93 -2.56
N PHE A 110 -0.34 -10.23 -1.36
CA PHE A 110 1.09 -10.24 -0.99
C PHE A 110 1.28 -11.16 0.23
N PRO A 111 2.48 -11.72 0.46
CA PRO A 111 2.75 -12.58 1.61
C PRO A 111 2.84 -11.77 2.90
N LEU A 112 1.75 -11.70 3.66
CA LEU A 112 1.57 -10.86 4.85
C LEU A 112 2.71 -11.03 5.86
N GLU A 113 3.10 -12.28 6.16
CA GLU A 113 4.18 -12.60 7.10
C GLU A 113 5.54 -12.04 6.65
N THR A 114 5.80 -12.06 5.35
CA THR A 114 7.03 -11.47 4.80
C THR A 114 7.04 -9.94 4.99
N TRP A 115 5.92 -9.27 4.69
CA TRP A 115 5.79 -7.81 4.91
C TRP A 115 5.91 -7.43 6.37
N LEU A 116 5.36 -8.26 7.27
CA LEU A 116 5.49 -8.06 8.72
C LEU A 116 6.96 -8.20 9.15
N SER A 117 7.62 -9.29 8.79
CA SER A 117 9.03 -9.55 9.12
C SER A 117 9.96 -8.46 8.61
N GLU A 118 9.78 -8.03 7.35
CA GLU A 118 10.57 -6.93 6.76
C GLU A 118 10.32 -5.60 7.47
N SER A 119 9.07 -5.32 7.86
CA SER A 119 8.73 -4.11 8.61
C SER A 119 9.39 -4.09 9.99
N GLU A 120 9.48 -5.22 10.68
CA GLU A 120 10.16 -5.36 11.96
C GLU A 120 11.67 -5.20 11.85
N THR A 121 12.26 -5.79 10.82
CA THR A 121 13.71 -5.74 10.58
C THR A 121 14.17 -4.35 10.14
N SER A 122 13.41 -3.68 9.28
CA SER A 122 13.74 -2.36 8.74
C SER A 122 13.70 -1.25 9.79
N THR A 123 12.96 -1.40 10.89
CA THR A 123 12.94 -0.41 11.98
C THR A 123 14.32 -0.14 12.55
N LYS A 124 15.24 -1.08 12.46
CA LYS A 124 16.62 -0.94 12.93
C LYS A 124 17.47 -0.07 11.99
N LYS A 125 17.06 0.14 10.74
CA LYS A 125 17.81 0.82 9.67
C LYS A 125 17.33 2.24 9.39
N LEU A 126 16.07 2.56 9.68
CA LEU A 126 15.51 3.88 9.43
C LEU A 126 16.00 4.89 10.46
N GLY A 127 17.20 5.40 10.23
CA GLY A 127 17.73 6.55 10.93
C GLY A 127 16.85 7.78 10.72
N ARG A 128 16.96 8.73 11.67
CA ARG A 128 16.15 9.96 11.79
C ARG A 128 16.32 11.00 10.68
N THR A 129 16.76 10.64 9.48
CA THR A 129 17.18 11.60 8.46
C THR A 129 16.16 11.76 7.32
N GLY A 130 15.93 13.02 6.93
CA GLY A 130 15.22 13.41 5.72
C GLY A 130 13.77 13.87 5.94
N GLY A 131 13.07 14.14 4.86
CA GLY A 131 11.70 14.67 4.84
C GLY A 131 10.62 13.74 5.47
N TRP A 132 11.00 12.55 5.86
CA TRP A 132 10.19 11.54 6.55
C TRP A 132 9.86 11.90 8.00
N GLY A 133 10.71 12.70 8.67
CA GLY A 133 10.45 13.23 10.00
C GLY A 133 9.41 14.34 10.07
N LYS A 134 8.87 14.81 8.93
CA LYS A 134 7.89 15.91 8.90
C LYS A 134 6.54 15.49 9.48
N ALA A 135 6.00 16.35 10.34
CA ALA A 135 4.60 16.28 10.76
C ALA A 135 3.64 16.35 9.56
N LYS A 136 2.48 15.70 9.70
CA LYS A 136 1.39 15.67 8.69
C LYS A 136 0.04 16.00 9.32
N PRO A 137 -0.15 17.26 9.76
CA PRO A 137 -1.42 17.69 10.32
C PRO A 137 -2.52 17.65 9.24
N PRO A 138 -3.80 17.52 9.63
CA PRO A 138 -4.26 17.38 11.02
C PRO A 138 -4.16 15.96 11.58
N LEU A 139 -4.02 14.92 10.74
CA LEU A 139 -4.09 13.53 11.19
C LEU A 139 -2.86 13.08 11.97
N PHE A 140 -1.66 13.50 11.55
CA PHE A 140 -0.39 13.08 12.14
C PHE A 140 0.50 14.30 12.41
N PRO A 141 0.13 15.16 13.39
CA PRO A 141 0.81 16.44 13.63
C PRO A 141 2.16 16.30 14.34
N GLU A 142 2.49 15.12 14.86
CA GLU A 142 3.73 14.90 15.60
C GLU A 142 4.96 14.73 14.70
N PRO A 143 6.18 14.95 15.19
CA PRO A 143 7.40 14.56 14.50
C PRO A 143 7.37 13.07 14.11
N GLY A 144 7.81 12.73 12.90
CA GLY A 144 7.68 11.38 12.35
C GLY A 144 6.34 11.12 11.66
N GLY A 145 5.41 12.07 11.68
CA GLY A 145 4.05 11.91 11.14
C GLY A 145 3.98 11.43 9.69
N ARG A 146 5.02 11.67 8.87
CA ARG A 146 5.08 11.16 7.50
C ARG A 146 5.16 9.63 7.44
N HIS A 147 5.93 9.00 8.33
CA HIS A 147 6.02 7.54 8.41
C HIS A 147 4.69 6.93 8.87
N VAL A 148 4.11 7.52 9.90
CA VAL A 148 2.80 7.11 10.43
C VAL A 148 1.72 7.25 9.36
N GLN A 149 1.69 8.40 8.66
CA GLN A 149 0.75 8.65 7.56
C GLN A 149 0.88 7.59 6.45
N ARG A 150 2.12 7.19 6.09
CA ARG A 150 2.34 6.17 5.07
C ARG A 150 1.77 4.84 5.53
N ALA A 151 2.15 4.35 6.71
CA ALA A 151 1.64 3.09 7.24
C ALA A 151 0.10 3.06 7.33
N PHE A 152 -0.52 4.17 7.74
CA PHE A 152 -1.97 4.29 7.76
C PHE A 152 -2.58 4.22 6.34
N ARG A 153 -1.98 4.92 5.38
CA ARG A 153 -2.44 4.90 3.97
C ARG A 153 -2.28 3.53 3.33
N ASP A 154 -1.18 2.82 3.64
CA ASP A 154 -0.96 1.45 3.18
C ASP A 154 -2.03 0.51 3.76
N ALA A 155 -2.35 0.65 5.05
CA ALA A 155 -3.44 -0.12 5.67
C ALA A 155 -4.81 0.15 5.01
N LEU A 156 -5.14 1.41 4.70
CA LEU A 156 -6.38 1.75 4.00
C LEU A 156 -6.45 1.11 2.60
N ALA A 157 -5.33 1.09 1.88
CA ALA A 157 -5.26 0.46 0.57
C ALA A 157 -5.45 -1.06 0.64
N ASP A 158 -5.08 -1.70 1.76
CA ASP A 158 -5.25 -3.14 1.94
C ASP A 158 -6.63 -3.53 2.48
N LEU A 159 -7.20 -2.70 3.37
CA LEU A 159 -8.42 -3.03 4.11
C LEU A 159 -9.72 -2.67 3.36
N LEU A 160 -9.68 -1.67 2.47
CA LEU A 160 -10.88 -1.12 1.88
C LEU A 160 -11.26 -1.65 0.48
N PRO A 161 -10.39 -2.31 -0.31
CA PRO A 161 -10.76 -2.76 -1.64
C PRO A 161 -12.05 -3.57 -1.66
N ALA A 162 -12.18 -4.58 -0.81
CA ALA A 162 -13.37 -5.43 -0.73
C ALA A 162 -14.67 -4.66 -0.39
N VAL A 163 -14.60 -3.59 0.40
CA VAL A 163 -15.74 -2.71 0.73
C VAL A 163 -16.30 -2.05 -0.54
N HIS A 164 -15.43 -1.81 -1.52
CA HIS A 164 -15.76 -1.10 -2.76
C HIS A 164 -15.84 -2.03 -3.98
N GLY A 165 -15.89 -3.34 -3.78
CA GLY A 165 -15.96 -4.32 -4.87
C GLY A 165 -14.68 -4.42 -5.70
N TRP A 166 -13.53 -4.06 -5.13
CA TRP A 166 -12.21 -4.20 -5.72
C TRP A 166 -11.54 -5.48 -5.23
N ALA A 167 -10.69 -6.06 -6.06
CA ALA A 167 -9.83 -7.15 -5.66
C ALA A 167 -8.75 -6.67 -4.65
N PRO A 168 -8.18 -7.57 -3.83
CA PRO A 168 -7.13 -7.22 -2.87
C PRO A 168 -5.96 -6.49 -3.53
N THR A 169 -5.41 -5.48 -2.85
CA THR A 169 -4.26 -4.71 -3.36
C THR A 169 -3.06 -5.61 -3.61
N LEU A 170 -2.59 -5.60 -4.85
CA LEU A 170 -1.37 -6.30 -5.24
C LEU A 170 -0.17 -5.47 -4.81
N ARG A 171 0.71 -6.06 -3.99
CA ARG A 171 1.97 -5.44 -3.59
C ARG A 171 3.16 -6.23 -4.09
N VAL A 172 4.17 -5.49 -4.53
CA VAL A 172 5.48 -6.02 -4.90
C VAL A 172 6.53 -5.16 -4.21
N ALA A 173 7.49 -5.79 -3.55
CA ALA A 173 8.55 -5.08 -2.84
C ALA A 173 9.85 -4.97 -3.65
N ASP A 174 10.64 -3.95 -3.36
CA ASP A 174 11.93 -3.73 -4.00
C ASP A 174 12.89 -4.91 -3.80
N PHE A 175 12.92 -5.51 -2.61
CA PHE A 175 13.76 -6.68 -2.32
C PHE A 175 13.40 -7.93 -3.13
N GLU A 176 12.17 -8.04 -3.63
CA GLU A 176 11.73 -9.16 -4.47
C GLU A 176 12.23 -9.03 -5.91
N VAL A 177 12.45 -7.81 -6.37
CA VAL A 177 12.65 -7.53 -7.81
C VAL A 177 13.99 -6.87 -8.15
N GLN A 178 14.70 -6.26 -7.18
CA GLN A 178 15.90 -5.46 -7.42
C GLN A 178 17.00 -6.21 -8.22
N GLY A 179 17.07 -7.54 -8.12
CA GLY A 179 18.06 -8.35 -8.83
C GLY A 179 17.78 -8.53 -10.32
N TRP A 180 16.55 -8.26 -10.80
CA TRP A 180 16.15 -8.60 -12.17
C TRP A 180 15.21 -7.60 -12.85
N ILE A 181 14.68 -6.61 -12.14
CA ILE A 181 13.61 -5.74 -12.66
C ILE A 181 14.02 -4.96 -13.93
N HIS A 182 15.31 -4.65 -14.08
CA HIS A 182 15.86 -3.97 -15.25
C HIS A 182 16.33 -4.95 -16.36
N SER A 183 16.20 -6.27 -16.14
CA SER A 183 16.61 -7.24 -17.13
C SER A 183 15.63 -7.36 -18.30
N PRO A 184 16.04 -7.86 -19.46
CA PRO A 184 15.12 -8.16 -20.57
C PRO A 184 14.00 -9.13 -20.18
N GLN A 185 14.26 -10.03 -19.22
CA GLN A 185 13.30 -11.01 -18.69
C GLN A 185 12.38 -10.45 -17.60
N GLY A 186 12.52 -9.17 -17.22
CA GLY A 186 11.77 -8.55 -16.13
C GLY A 186 10.26 -8.74 -16.20
N GLY A 187 9.68 -8.73 -17.41
CA GLY A 187 8.24 -8.99 -17.60
C GLY A 187 7.84 -10.43 -17.29
N ALA A 188 8.61 -11.42 -17.77
CA ALA A 188 8.35 -12.83 -17.50
C ALA A 188 8.53 -13.17 -16.02
N LEU A 189 9.60 -12.64 -15.39
CA LEU A 189 9.87 -12.83 -13.95
C LEU A 189 8.80 -12.17 -13.09
N MET A 190 8.28 -11.01 -13.50
CA MET A 190 7.12 -10.39 -12.86
C MET A 190 5.90 -11.31 -12.99
N GLY A 191 5.61 -11.87 -14.17
CA GLY A 191 4.53 -12.82 -14.37
C GLY A 191 4.60 -13.99 -13.39
N ASN A 192 5.75 -14.64 -13.28
CA ASN A 192 5.98 -15.75 -12.34
C ASN A 192 5.73 -15.33 -10.88
N LEU A 193 6.21 -14.14 -10.49
CA LEU A 193 5.96 -13.59 -9.14
C LEU A 193 4.47 -13.40 -8.87
N LEU A 194 3.70 -13.01 -9.88
CA LEU A 194 2.27 -12.71 -9.75
C LEU A 194 1.36 -13.94 -9.77
N GLU A 195 1.79 -15.09 -10.33
CA GLU A 195 0.98 -16.31 -10.43
C GLU A 195 0.39 -16.77 -9.09
N GLY A 196 1.10 -16.54 -7.98
CA GLY A 196 0.64 -16.85 -6.63
C GLY A 196 -0.24 -15.77 -5.98
N ARG A 197 -0.35 -14.57 -6.60
CA ARG A 197 -0.99 -13.39 -5.98
C ARG A 197 -2.26 -12.92 -6.69
N LEU A 198 -2.48 -13.36 -7.91
CA LEU A 198 -3.62 -12.96 -8.74
C LEU A 198 -4.76 -14.00 -8.75
N LYS A 199 -4.72 -14.95 -7.84
CA LYS A 199 -5.76 -15.99 -7.68
C LYS A 199 -6.98 -15.42 -6.99
#